data_049a1e117b4859eb9dec95f27f326b0d
#
_entry.id   049a1e117b4859eb9dec95f27f326b0d
#
_cell.length_a   1.000
_cell.length_b   1.000
_cell.length_c   1.000
_cell.angle_alpha   90.00
_cell.angle_beta   90.00
_cell.angle_gamma   90.00
#
_symmetry.space_group_name_H-M   'P 1'
#
loop_
_entity.id
_entity.type
_entity.pdbx_description
1 polymer ?
#
loop_
_entity_poly.entity_id
_entity_poly.type
_entity_poly.pdbx_seq_one_letter_code
_entity_poly.pdbx_strand_id
1 'polypeptide(L)'
;MMSPDIAGQFGSIENLVSLTAGQYTSGSLILMVSYGAHFAFILFFLAMAWQLAPRYRIVPIMSAVVMASAGLSLMREFSLWQESYELVGTMYRPLAENSSFTNAFRYGNWTITVPILLTQLAIAFGLPRPELQKRAARMIIPAVLMIWTGLYGQFGETGDWSRLNIWGVISTVFFVWLIVEVRGVITRGVQTSPAQLQAWPKNIWWFFLATWGLYPIAYALPQLGFTGDVVVVRQLLFSIADISSKLIYGIILSRYVLRR
;
A
#
# COMPACT_ATOMS: atom_id res chain seq x y z
N MET A 1 -1.46 -18.77 24.48
CA MET A 1 -0.04 -18.47 24.62
C MET A 1 0.66 -19.05 23.39
N MET A 2 1.14 -18.21 22.48
CA MET A 2 2.01 -18.65 21.39
C MET A 2 3.39 -18.93 22.00
N SER A 3 4.04 -20.04 21.60
CA SER A 3 5.38 -20.35 22.05
C SER A 3 6.37 -19.25 21.62
N PRO A 4 7.43 -18.95 22.41
CA PRO A 4 8.44 -17.93 22.06
C PRO A 4 9.06 -18.12 20.67
N ASP A 5 9.17 -19.38 20.21
CA ASP A 5 9.68 -19.72 18.87
C ASP A 5 8.80 -19.23 17.70
N ILE A 6 7.49 -19.08 17.92
CA ILE A 6 6.58 -18.59 16.88
C ILE A 6 6.62 -17.07 16.80
N ALA A 7 6.78 -16.36 17.91
CA ALA A 7 6.92 -14.91 17.92
C ALA A 7 8.19 -14.44 17.18
N GLY A 8 9.29 -15.19 17.26
CA GLY A 8 10.52 -14.93 16.51
C GLY A 8 10.41 -15.17 15.01
N GLN A 9 9.47 -16.03 14.55
CA GLN A 9 9.29 -16.34 13.12
C GLN A 9 8.54 -15.26 12.33
N PHE A 10 7.80 -14.37 13.00
CA PHE A 10 6.99 -13.30 12.39
C PHE A 10 7.42 -11.92 12.90
N GLY A 11 8.64 -11.82 13.43
CA GLY A 11 9.17 -10.58 13.96
C GLY A 11 9.29 -9.49 12.90
N SER A 12 9.06 -8.25 13.32
CA SER A 12 9.35 -7.04 12.55
C SER A 12 10.51 -6.31 13.20
N ILE A 13 11.34 -5.58 12.43
CA ILE A 13 12.48 -4.82 12.98
C ILE A 13 12.03 -3.79 14.02
N GLU A 14 10.81 -3.30 13.94
CA GLU A 14 10.18 -2.41 14.92
C GLU A 14 10.17 -3.04 16.33
N ASN A 15 10.09 -4.35 16.43
CA ASN A 15 10.09 -5.08 17.70
C ASN A 15 11.49 -5.28 18.29
N LEU A 16 12.56 -4.88 17.59
CA LEU A 16 13.95 -5.07 18.00
C LEU A 16 14.66 -3.74 18.33
N VAL A 17 14.07 -2.62 17.95
CA VAL A 17 14.75 -1.32 17.95
C VAL A 17 14.16 -0.40 19.01
N SER A 18 15.01 0.10 19.92
CA SER A 18 14.62 1.19 20.84
C SER A 18 14.61 2.53 20.12
N LEU A 19 13.61 3.37 20.42
CA LEU A 19 13.36 4.64 19.78
C LEU A 19 13.57 5.78 20.76
N THR A 20 14.11 6.91 20.30
CA THR A 20 14.04 8.17 21.03
C THR A 20 12.58 8.65 21.09
N ALA A 21 12.26 9.54 22.02
CA ALA A 21 10.92 10.14 22.11
C ALA A 21 10.50 10.81 20.78
N GLY A 22 11.44 11.46 20.09
CA GLY A 22 11.19 12.09 18.78
C GLY A 22 10.85 11.04 17.70
N GLN A 23 11.61 9.94 17.62
CA GLN A 23 11.36 8.87 16.66
C GLN A 23 10.02 8.15 16.91
N TYR A 24 9.70 7.84 18.17
CA TYR A 24 8.42 7.24 18.54
C TYR A 24 7.24 8.14 18.17
N THR A 25 7.33 9.44 18.53
CA THR A 25 6.31 10.42 18.20
C THR A 25 6.15 10.59 16.70
N SER A 26 7.25 10.63 15.94
CA SER A 26 7.21 10.70 14.47
C SER A 26 6.50 9.50 13.86
N GLY A 27 6.81 8.27 14.29
CA GLY A 27 6.11 7.07 13.85
C GLY A 27 4.62 7.10 14.17
N SER A 28 4.26 7.53 15.39
CA SER A 28 2.87 7.70 15.81
C SER A 28 2.13 8.70 14.94
N LEU A 29 2.71 9.86 14.65
CA LEU A 29 2.11 10.90 13.81
C LEU A 29 1.95 10.43 12.36
N ILE A 30 2.96 9.76 11.79
CA ILE A 30 2.92 9.21 10.44
C ILE A 30 1.73 8.24 10.29
N LEU A 31 1.57 7.30 11.22
CA LEU A 31 0.48 6.34 11.20
C LEU A 31 -0.88 7.00 11.43
N MET A 32 -0.96 7.93 12.40
CA MET A 32 -2.18 8.68 12.71
C MET A 32 -2.66 9.50 11.50
N VAL A 33 -1.78 10.27 10.88
CA VAL A 33 -2.10 11.07 9.69
C VAL A 33 -2.53 10.15 8.54
N SER A 34 -1.87 9.00 8.39
CA SER A 34 -2.22 8.05 7.33
C SER A 34 -3.64 7.51 7.48
N TYR A 35 -4.02 6.95 8.63
CA TYR A 35 -5.38 6.44 8.79
C TYR A 35 -6.42 7.54 8.79
N GLY A 36 -6.11 8.69 9.41
CA GLY A 36 -6.99 9.84 9.43
C GLY A 36 -7.29 10.39 8.04
N ALA A 37 -6.27 10.50 7.17
CA ALA A 37 -6.46 10.91 5.79
C ALA A 37 -7.36 9.93 5.03
N HIS A 38 -7.15 8.62 5.19
CA HIS A 38 -8.01 7.62 4.54
C HIS A 38 -9.46 7.75 4.99
N PHE A 39 -9.75 7.86 6.28
CA PHE A 39 -11.12 8.02 6.77
C PHE A 39 -11.77 9.32 6.31
N ALA A 40 -11.05 10.44 6.36
CA ALA A 40 -11.58 11.74 5.92
C ALA A 40 -12.00 11.71 4.44
N PHE A 41 -11.25 11.01 3.59
CA PHE A 41 -11.54 10.96 2.16
C PHE A 41 -12.64 9.98 1.75
N ILE A 42 -13.18 9.15 2.64
CA ILE A 42 -14.37 8.33 2.34
C ILE A 42 -15.53 9.23 1.91
N LEU A 43 -15.85 10.25 2.72
CA LEU A 43 -16.96 11.17 2.42
C LEU A 43 -16.69 11.98 1.14
N PHE A 44 -15.44 12.38 0.90
CA PHE A 44 -15.05 13.04 -0.34
C PHE A 44 -15.37 12.19 -1.57
N PHE A 45 -14.99 10.90 -1.57
CA PHE A 45 -15.24 10.03 -2.71
C PHE A 45 -16.72 9.72 -2.89
N LEU A 46 -17.49 9.56 -1.80
CA LEU A 46 -18.92 9.39 -1.89
C LEU A 46 -19.60 10.64 -2.47
N ALA A 47 -19.24 11.84 -2.01
CA ALA A 47 -19.73 13.09 -2.59
C ALA A 47 -19.34 13.25 -4.07
N MET A 48 -18.12 12.84 -4.45
CA MET A 48 -17.66 12.87 -5.84
C MET A 48 -18.50 11.95 -6.74
N ALA A 49 -18.98 10.82 -6.23
CA ALA A 49 -19.81 9.90 -7.00
C ALA A 49 -21.12 10.54 -7.48
N TRP A 50 -21.71 11.45 -6.69
CA TRP A 50 -22.94 12.16 -7.08
C TRP A 50 -22.75 13.14 -8.25
N GLN A 51 -21.53 13.62 -8.45
CA GLN A 51 -21.19 14.57 -9.53
C GLN A 51 -20.94 13.87 -10.87
N LEU A 52 -20.85 12.54 -10.88
CA LEU A 52 -20.49 11.77 -12.07
C LEU A 52 -21.70 11.19 -12.80
N ALA A 53 -21.57 11.02 -14.11
CA ALA A 53 -22.53 10.25 -14.90
C ALA A 53 -22.66 8.81 -14.32
N PRO A 54 -23.87 8.21 -14.33
CA PRO A 54 -24.13 6.92 -13.65
C PRO A 54 -23.12 5.82 -13.97
N ARG A 55 -22.65 5.74 -15.22
CA ARG A 55 -21.67 4.74 -15.68
C ARG A 55 -20.31 4.84 -15.00
N TYR A 56 -19.93 6.01 -14.47
CA TYR A 56 -18.64 6.26 -13.84
C TYR A 56 -18.70 6.41 -12.33
N ARG A 57 -19.87 6.42 -11.71
CA ARG A 57 -20.04 6.53 -10.25
C ARG A 57 -19.31 5.46 -9.47
N ILE A 58 -19.17 4.27 -10.09
CA ILE A 58 -18.44 3.16 -9.47
C ILE A 58 -16.96 3.50 -9.20
N VAL A 59 -16.32 4.39 -9.96
CA VAL A 59 -14.90 4.74 -9.82
C VAL A 59 -14.62 5.36 -8.45
N PRO A 60 -15.23 6.48 -8.02
CA PRO A 60 -15.01 7.02 -6.68
C PRO A 60 -15.63 6.14 -5.58
N ILE A 61 -16.67 5.36 -5.83
CA ILE A 61 -17.20 4.39 -4.85
C ILE A 61 -16.14 3.34 -4.53
N MET A 62 -15.44 2.80 -5.53
CA MET A 62 -14.31 1.88 -5.31
C MET A 62 -13.20 2.55 -4.51
N SER A 63 -12.90 3.84 -4.76
CA SER A 63 -11.96 4.59 -3.92
C SER A 63 -12.44 4.69 -2.47
N ALA A 64 -13.72 4.96 -2.22
CA ALA A 64 -14.27 5.00 -0.86
C ALA A 64 -14.11 3.65 -0.13
N VAL A 65 -14.34 2.53 -0.82
CA VAL A 65 -14.10 1.18 -0.27
C VAL A 65 -12.63 0.96 0.07
N VAL A 66 -11.71 1.37 -0.83
CA VAL A 66 -10.26 1.32 -0.59
C VAL A 66 -9.88 2.17 0.62
N MET A 67 -10.44 3.38 0.75
CA MET A 67 -10.19 4.26 1.89
C MET A 67 -10.64 3.63 3.20
N ALA A 68 -11.84 3.02 3.25
CA ALA A 68 -12.35 2.36 4.45
C ALA A 68 -11.44 1.18 4.86
N SER A 69 -11.10 0.30 3.92
CA SER A 69 -10.23 -0.85 4.18
C SER A 69 -8.83 -0.42 4.63
N ALA A 70 -8.20 0.54 3.95
CA ALA A 70 -6.87 1.02 4.30
C ALA A 70 -6.87 1.78 5.63
N GLY A 71 -7.89 2.61 5.89
CA GLY A 71 -8.03 3.32 7.15
C GLY A 71 -8.11 2.38 8.35
N LEU A 72 -8.90 1.31 8.26
CA LEU A 72 -9.02 0.29 9.32
C LEU A 72 -7.70 -0.44 9.56
N SER A 73 -6.99 -0.84 8.51
CA SER A 73 -5.70 -1.51 8.63
C SER A 73 -4.64 -0.62 9.28
N LEU A 74 -4.53 0.64 8.83
CA LEU A 74 -3.57 1.60 9.37
C LEU A 74 -3.91 2.02 10.81
N MET A 75 -5.20 2.11 11.16
CA MET A 75 -5.64 2.33 12.54
C MET A 75 -5.20 1.16 13.44
N ARG A 76 -5.33 -0.09 12.97
CA ARG A 76 -4.82 -1.25 13.72
C ARG A 76 -3.31 -1.21 13.88
N GLU A 77 -2.56 -0.82 12.84
CA GLU A 77 -1.10 -0.65 12.95
C GLU A 77 -0.73 0.46 13.92
N PHE A 78 -1.46 1.57 13.94
CA PHE A 78 -1.26 2.63 14.93
C PHE A 78 -1.49 2.12 16.36
N SER A 79 -2.56 1.35 16.60
CA SER A 79 -2.80 0.73 17.91
C SER A 79 -1.66 -0.22 18.31
N LEU A 80 -1.23 -1.08 17.38
CA LEU A 80 -0.10 -1.99 17.61
C LEU A 80 1.21 -1.23 17.90
N TRP A 81 1.45 -0.11 17.20
CA TRP A 81 2.59 0.74 17.48
C TRP A 81 2.57 1.25 18.93
N GLN A 82 1.43 1.72 19.42
CA GLN A 82 1.28 2.20 20.78
C GLN A 82 1.38 1.07 21.81
N GLU A 83 0.84 -0.11 21.51
CA GLU A 83 0.86 -1.30 22.36
C GLU A 83 2.23 -1.97 22.43
N SER A 84 3.12 -1.75 21.45
CA SER A 84 4.40 -2.45 21.32
C SER A 84 5.58 -1.79 22.01
N TYR A 85 5.43 -0.58 22.53
CA TYR A 85 6.51 0.18 23.14
C TYR A 85 6.15 0.68 24.54
N GLU A 86 7.13 0.68 25.43
CA GLU A 86 7.05 1.33 26.74
C GLU A 86 8.19 2.35 26.93
N LEU A 87 7.91 3.43 27.67
CA LEU A 87 8.92 4.42 28.00
C LEU A 87 9.76 3.95 29.19
N VAL A 88 11.05 3.67 28.94
CA VAL A 88 12.03 3.28 29.97
C VAL A 88 13.13 4.35 30.01
N GLY A 89 13.11 5.18 31.03
CA GLY A 89 14.01 6.33 31.12
C GLY A 89 13.67 7.39 30.04
N THR A 90 14.58 7.58 29.09
CA THR A 90 14.42 8.55 27.97
C THR A 90 14.15 7.87 26.63
N MET A 91 14.03 6.55 26.60
CA MET A 91 13.87 5.76 25.37
C MET A 91 12.59 4.93 25.40
N TYR A 92 11.93 4.83 24.26
CA TYR A 92 10.86 3.86 24.04
C TYR A 92 11.48 2.53 23.65
N ARG A 93 11.24 1.49 24.47
CA ARG A 93 11.73 0.15 24.24
C ARG A 93 10.60 -0.78 23.80
N PRO A 94 10.87 -1.72 22.86
CA PRO A 94 9.90 -2.75 22.55
C PRO A 94 9.59 -3.61 23.77
N LEU A 95 8.32 -3.93 24.01
CA LEU A 95 7.87 -4.82 25.07
C LEU A 95 8.27 -6.27 24.75
N ALA A 96 9.18 -6.86 25.52
CA ALA A 96 9.76 -8.18 25.26
C ALA A 96 8.71 -9.31 25.18
N GLU A 97 7.61 -9.22 25.95
CA GLU A 97 6.56 -10.24 25.99
C GLU A 97 5.38 -9.97 25.06
N ASN A 98 5.23 -8.73 24.56
CA ASN A 98 4.07 -8.29 23.77
C ASN A 98 4.45 -7.46 22.54
N SER A 99 5.71 -7.49 22.10
CA SER A 99 6.10 -6.78 20.89
C SER A 99 5.43 -7.46 19.67
N SER A 100 4.24 -7.00 19.37
CA SER A 100 3.35 -7.57 18.34
C SER A 100 3.21 -6.69 17.10
N PHE A 101 4.04 -5.64 16.98
CA PHE A 101 4.00 -4.81 15.78
C PHE A 101 4.37 -5.64 14.56
N THR A 102 3.56 -5.52 13.52
CA THR A 102 3.81 -6.19 12.26
C THR A 102 3.24 -5.41 11.09
N ASN A 103 4.02 -5.27 10.03
CA ASN A 103 3.55 -4.71 8.77
C ASN A 103 2.68 -5.71 7.97
N ALA A 104 2.44 -6.93 8.46
CA ALA A 104 1.60 -7.92 7.78
C ALA A 104 0.17 -7.45 7.55
N PHE A 105 -0.37 -6.56 8.41
CA PHE A 105 -1.67 -5.95 8.21
C PHE A 105 -1.75 -5.14 6.92
N ARG A 106 -0.66 -4.47 6.50
CA ARG A 106 -0.58 -3.80 5.20
C ARG A 106 -0.73 -4.78 4.06
N TYR A 107 -0.03 -5.93 4.11
CA TYR A 107 -0.12 -6.97 3.07
C TYR A 107 -1.52 -7.57 2.99
N GLY A 108 -2.17 -7.81 4.14
CA GLY A 108 -3.58 -8.21 4.19
C GLY A 108 -4.48 -7.17 3.51
N ASN A 109 -4.30 -5.89 3.83
CA ASN A 109 -5.03 -4.80 3.20
C ASN A 109 -4.72 -4.69 1.70
N TRP A 110 -3.46 -4.80 1.28
CA TRP A 110 -3.11 -4.75 -0.14
C TRP A 110 -3.74 -5.88 -0.94
N THR A 111 -3.91 -7.07 -0.35
CA THR A 111 -4.62 -8.20 -0.98
C THR A 111 -6.06 -7.84 -1.35
N ILE A 112 -6.71 -6.97 -0.58
CA ILE A 112 -8.07 -6.48 -0.83
C ILE A 112 -8.03 -5.27 -1.78
N THR A 113 -7.22 -4.27 -1.44
CA THR A 113 -7.29 -2.95 -2.08
C THR A 113 -6.63 -2.91 -3.46
N VAL A 114 -5.54 -3.64 -3.67
CA VAL A 114 -4.81 -3.63 -4.95
C VAL A 114 -5.66 -4.18 -6.10
N PRO A 115 -6.38 -5.33 -6.00
CA PRO A 115 -7.32 -5.77 -7.02
C PRO A 115 -8.38 -4.73 -7.36
N ILE A 116 -8.88 -4.00 -6.34
CA ILE A 116 -9.87 -2.93 -6.52
C ILE A 116 -9.26 -1.78 -7.33
N LEU A 117 -8.06 -1.30 -6.97
CA LEU A 117 -7.37 -0.20 -7.65
C LEU A 117 -7.06 -0.53 -9.13
N LEU A 118 -6.61 -1.76 -9.41
CA LEU A 118 -6.31 -2.21 -10.77
C LEU A 118 -7.57 -2.34 -11.62
N THR A 119 -8.65 -2.85 -11.05
CA THR A 119 -9.96 -2.92 -11.72
C THR A 119 -10.52 -1.52 -11.97
N GLN A 120 -10.40 -0.63 -11.00
CA GLN A 120 -10.82 0.77 -11.10
C GLN A 120 -10.13 1.49 -12.28
N LEU A 121 -8.84 1.24 -12.49
CA LEU A 121 -8.08 1.79 -13.63
C LEU A 121 -8.71 1.39 -14.96
N ALA A 122 -9.01 0.11 -15.14
CA ALA A 122 -9.62 -0.42 -16.38
C ALA A 122 -11.03 0.14 -16.61
N ILE A 123 -11.83 0.30 -15.54
CA ILE A 123 -13.16 0.93 -15.60
C ILE A 123 -13.05 2.40 -15.97
N ALA A 124 -12.13 3.15 -15.37
CA ALA A 124 -11.94 4.58 -15.64
C ALA A 124 -11.58 4.83 -17.10
N PHE A 125 -10.82 3.94 -17.73
CA PHE A 125 -10.50 4.01 -19.15
C PHE A 125 -11.64 3.52 -20.07
N GLY A 126 -12.76 3.05 -19.50
CA GLY A 126 -13.96 2.67 -20.25
C GLY A 126 -13.78 1.40 -21.08
N LEU A 127 -13.00 0.45 -20.60
CA LEU A 127 -12.83 -0.84 -21.28
C LEU A 127 -14.16 -1.60 -21.34
N PRO A 128 -14.51 -2.22 -22.49
CA PRO A 128 -15.68 -3.08 -22.60
C PRO A 128 -15.60 -4.27 -21.63
N ARG A 129 -16.76 -4.76 -21.13
CA ARG A 129 -16.82 -5.82 -20.12
C ARG A 129 -15.90 -7.05 -20.39
N PRO A 130 -15.88 -7.66 -21.59
CA PRO A 130 -15.01 -8.81 -21.84
C PRO A 130 -13.52 -8.47 -21.74
N GLU A 131 -13.11 -7.30 -22.29
CA GLU A 131 -11.73 -6.82 -22.20
C GLU A 131 -11.37 -6.44 -20.77
N LEU A 132 -12.28 -5.77 -20.04
CA LEU A 132 -12.10 -5.40 -18.64
C LEU A 132 -11.83 -6.63 -17.78
N GLN A 133 -12.67 -7.67 -17.86
CA GLN A 133 -12.48 -8.90 -17.07
C GLN A 133 -11.14 -9.55 -17.36
N LYS A 134 -10.78 -9.70 -18.63
CA LYS A 134 -9.50 -10.28 -19.04
C LYS A 134 -8.31 -9.46 -18.53
N ARG A 135 -8.34 -8.13 -18.69
CA ARG A 135 -7.25 -7.24 -18.24
C ARG A 135 -7.15 -7.18 -16.72
N ALA A 136 -8.30 -7.10 -16.01
CA ALA A 136 -8.32 -7.13 -14.56
C ALA A 136 -7.69 -8.43 -14.02
N ALA A 137 -8.09 -9.60 -14.53
CA ALA A 137 -7.51 -10.88 -14.12
C ALA A 137 -5.99 -10.93 -14.34
N ARG A 138 -5.51 -10.46 -15.51
CA ARG A 138 -4.08 -10.44 -15.84
C ARG A 138 -3.26 -9.50 -14.94
N MET A 139 -3.85 -8.43 -14.41
CA MET A 139 -3.20 -7.55 -13.44
C MET A 139 -3.31 -8.09 -12.01
N ILE A 140 -4.45 -8.66 -11.62
CA ILE A 140 -4.71 -9.14 -10.25
C ILE A 140 -3.84 -10.33 -9.91
N ILE A 141 -3.67 -11.29 -10.84
CA ILE A 141 -2.88 -12.50 -10.57
C ILE A 141 -1.44 -12.15 -10.16
N PRO A 142 -0.64 -11.43 -10.95
CA PRO A 142 0.71 -11.08 -10.54
C PRO A 142 0.74 -10.17 -9.31
N ALA A 143 -0.26 -9.29 -9.13
CA ALA A 143 -0.35 -8.44 -7.94
C ALA A 143 -0.52 -9.25 -6.65
N VAL A 144 -1.40 -10.23 -6.63
CA VAL A 144 -1.62 -11.10 -5.46
C VAL A 144 -0.36 -11.95 -5.20
N LEU A 145 0.24 -12.53 -6.23
CA LEU A 145 1.48 -13.30 -6.09
C LEU A 145 2.62 -12.42 -5.55
N MET A 146 2.78 -11.19 -6.06
CA MET A 146 3.75 -10.20 -5.56
C MET A 146 3.55 -9.94 -4.06
N ILE A 147 2.31 -9.65 -3.64
CA ILE A 147 1.98 -9.32 -2.24
C ILE A 147 2.32 -10.50 -1.32
N TRP A 148 1.88 -11.70 -1.63
CA TRP A 148 2.07 -12.86 -0.75
C TRP A 148 3.50 -13.37 -0.72
N THR A 149 4.22 -13.34 -1.84
CA THR A 149 5.65 -13.68 -1.85
C THR A 149 6.47 -12.64 -1.11
N GLY A 150 6.13 -11.35 -1.24
CA GLY A 150 6.74 -10.27 -0.46
C GLY A 150 6.49 -10.43 1.05
N LEU A 151 5.26 -10.74 1.46
CA LEU A 151 4.92 -11.02 2.87
C LEU A 151 5.75 -12.18 3.42
N TYR A 152 5.81 -13.28 2.68
CA TYR A 152 6.58 -14.45 3.12
C TYR A 152 8.07 -14.12 3.27
N GLY A 153 8.63 -13.32 2.36
CA GLY A 153 10.00 -12.84 2.47
C GLY A 153 10.19 -11.94 3.69
N GLN A 154 9.24 -11.05 3.97
CA GLN A 154 9.33 -10.11 5.10
C GLN A 154 9.40 -10.81 6.46
N PHE A 155 8.83 -11.99 6.62
CA PHE A 155 9.00 -12.78 7.85
C PHE A 155 10.45 -13.19 8.13
N GLY A 156 11.37 -13.02 7.18
CA GLY A 156 12.80 -13.25 7.35
C GLY A 156 13.59 -12.02 7.82
N GLU A 157 12.97 -10.84 7.92
CA GLU A 157 13.69 -9.56 8.11
C GLU A 157 14.46 -9.46 9.46
N THR A 158 14.11 -10.26 10.44
CA THR A 158 14.75 -10.23 11.77
C THR A 158 15.85 -11.26 11.98
N GLY A 159 16.22 -12.03 10.95
CA GLY A 159 17.30 -13.02 11.09
C GLY A 159 17.52 -13.95 9.90
N ASP A 160 16.54 -14.14 9.04
CA ASP A 160 16.64 -15.00 7.84
C ASP A 160 16.78 -14.15 6.55
N TRP A 161 17.95 -13.55 6.38
CA TRP A 161 18.26 -12.72 5.21
C TRP A 161 18.10 -13.48 3.88
N SER A 162 18.31 -14.79 3.86
CA SER A 162 18.10 -15.61 2.67
C SER A 162 16.63 -15.60 2.28
N ARG A 163 15.72 -15.78 3.26
CA ARG A 163 14.28 -15.70 3.03
C ARG A 163 13.89 -14.31 2.53
N LEU A 164 14.32 -13.24 3.22
CA LEU A 164 14.02 -11.86 2.82
C LEU A 164 14.42 -11.60 1.36
N ASN A 165 15.67 -11.96 0.99
CA ASN A 165 16.21 -11.64 -0.33
C ASN A 165 15.63 -12.53 -1.43
N ILE A 166 15.57 -13.85 -1.25
CA ILE A 166 15.05 -14.75 -2.29
C ILE A 166 13.59 -14.43 -2.61
N TRP A 167 12.75 -14.31 -1.58
CA TRP A 167 11.32 -14.03 -1.77
C TRP A 167 11.07 -12.58 -2.20
N GLY A 168 11.91 -11.64 -1.80
CA GLY A 168 11.93 -10.28 -2.32
C GLY A 168 12.21 -10.23 -3.83
N VAL A 169 13.16 -11.02 -4.32
CA VAL A 169 13.43 -11.15 -5.76
C VAL A 169 12.24 -11.78 -6.48
N ILE A 170 11.66 -12.86 -5.94
CA ILE A 170 10.47 -13.50 -6.52
C ILE A 170 9.31 -12.51 -6.60
N SER A 171 9.06 -11.76 -5.52
CA SER A 171 8.04 -10.70 -5.48
C SER A 171 8.31 -9.63 -6.54
N THR A 172 9.56 -9.24 -6.73
CA THR A 172 9.97 -8.26 -7.75
C THR A 172 9.70 -8.78 -9.17
N VAL A 173 9.89 -10.07 -9.46
CA VAL A 173 9.53 -10.66 -10.75
C VAL A 173 8.03 -10.51 -11.02
N PHE A 174 7.17 -10.79 -10.03
CA PHE A 174 5.73 -10.56 -10.17
C PHE A 174 5.37 -9.07 -10.28
N PHE A 175 6.11 -8.18 -9.61
CA PHE A 175 5.94 -6.75 -9.76
C PHE A 175 6.25 -6.28 -11.19
N VAL A 176 7.34 -6.75 -11.79
CA VAL A 176 7.67 -6.45 -13.18
C VAL A 176 6.59 -6.97 -14.13
N TRP A 177 6.08 -8.18 -13.92
CA TRP A 177 4.95 -8.69 -14.70
C TRP A 177 3.72 -7.79 -14.56
N LEU A 178 3.36 -7.38 -13.35
CA LEU A 178 2.27 -6.44 -13.10
C LEU A 178 2.48 -5.12 -13.86
N ILE A 179 3.68 -4.55 -13.81
CA ILE A 179 4.05 -3.32 -14.54
C ILE A 179 3.74 -3.47 -16.04
N VAL A 180 4.11 -4.60 -16.65
CA VAL A 180 3.84 -4.87 -18.08
C VAL A 180 2.34 -4.92 -18.36
N GLU A 181 1.53 -5.59 -17.52
CA GLU A 181 0.08 -5.68 -17.72
C GLU A 181 -0.59 -4.30 -17.53
N VAL A 182 -0.19 -3.53 -16.50
CA VAL A 182 -0.67 -2.15 -16.29
C VAL A 182 -0.32 -1.26 -17.48
N ARG A 183 0.90 -1.38 -18.03
CA ARG A 183 1.31 -0.64 -19.24
C ARG A 183 0.37 -0.91 -20.41
N GLY A 184 -0.06 -2.15 -20.58
CA GLY A 184 -1.04 -2.53 -21.62
C GLY A 184 -2.39 -1.84 -21.44
N VAL A 185 -2.87 -1.69 -20.18
CA VAL A 185 -4.11 -0.97 -19.87
C VAL A 185 -3.94 0.54 -20.08
N ILE A 186 -2.82 1.12 -19.69
CA ILE A 186 -2.48 2.53 -19.93
C ILE A 186 -2.46 2.84 -21.42
N THR A 187 -1.80 2.00 -22.23
CA THR A 187 -1.75 2.18 -23.70
C THR A 187 -3.16 2.18 -24.29
N ARG A 188 -4.00 1.25 -23.84
CA ARG A 188 -5.41 1.21 -24.25
C ARG A 188 -6.16 2.45 -23.80
N GLY A 189 -5.91 2.94 -22.57
CA GLY A 189 -6.45 4.20 -22.06
C GLY A 189 -6.11 5.40 -22.93
N VAL A 190 -4.85 5.50 -23.40
CA VAL A 190 -4.45 6.57 -24.35
C VAL A 190 -5.26 6.50 -25.66
N GLN A 191 -5.42 5.29 -26.22
CA GLN A 191 -6.14 5.08 -27.48
C GLN A 191 -7.64 5.38 -27.39
N THR A 192 -8.26 5.11 -26.23
CA THR A 192 -9.70 5.31 -26.02
C THR A 192 -10.07 6.68 -25.47
N SER A 193 -9.09 7.47 -25.02
CA SER A 193 -9.31 8.81 -24.51
C SER A 193 -9.51 9.82 -25.63
N PRO A 194 -10.43 10.81 -25.48
CA PRO A 194 -10.47 11.97 -26.32
C PRO A 194 -9.10 12.67 -26.41
N ALA A 195 -8.79 13.31 -27.53
CA ALA A 195 -7.46 13.90 -27.79
C ALA A 195 -6.97 14.81 -26.66
N GLN A 196 -7.86 15.65 -26.10
CA GLN A 196 -7.55 16.57 -25.00
C GLN A 196 -7.27 15.86 -23.65
N LEU A 197 -7.62 14.59 -23.52
CA LEU A 197 -7.44 13.81 -22.29
C LEU A 197 -6.32 12.76 -22.38
N GLN A 198 -5.65 12.60 -23.51
CA GLN A 198 -4.63 11.56 -23.71
C GLN A 198 -3.38 11.72 -22.81
N ALA A 199 -3.15 12.91 -22.28
CA ALA A 199 -2.08 13.14 -21.31
C ALA A 199 -2.37 12.46 -19.95
N TRP A 200 -3.65 12.29 -19.56
CA TRP A 200 -4.03 11.72 -18.28
C TRP A 200 -3.54 10.27 -18.09
N PRO A 201 -3.81 9.30 -19.00
CA PRO A 201 -3.26 7.95 -18.85
C PRO A 201 -1.73 7.94 -18.79
N LYS A 202 -1.03 8.81 -19.57
CA LYS A 202 0.43 8.90 -19.53
C LYS A 202 0.94 9.39 -18.16
N ASN A 203 0.29 10.39 -17.57
CA ASN A 203 0.65 10.91 -16.25
C ASN A 203 0.31 9.90 -15.16
N ILE A 204 -0.81 9.17 -15.26
CA ILE A 204 -1.19 8.09 -14.36
C ILE A 204 -0.13 6.98 -14.39
N TRP A 205 0.45 6.67 -15.54
CA TRP A 205 1.53 5.70 -15.66
C TRP A 205 2.76 6.10 -14.84
N TRP A 206 3.25 7.32 -15.01
CA TRP A 206 4.42 7.79 -14.25
C TRP A 206 4.14 7.89 -12.75
N PHE A 207 2.94 8.34 -12.40
CA PHE A 207 2.49 8.39 -11.02
C PHE A 207 2.41 6.98 -10.40
N PHE A 208 1.90 6.00 -11.14
CA PHE A 208 1.88 4.60 -10.71
C PHE A 208 3.31 4.09 -10.44
N LEU A 209 4.22 4.25 -11.38
CA LEU A 209 5.59 3.79 -11.19
C LEU A 209 6.28 4.45 -10.00
N ALA A 210 6.14 5.77 -9.84
CA ALA A 210 6.76 6.51 -8.74
C ALA A 210 6.22 6.07 -7.38
N THR A 211 4.90 5.93 -7.24
CA THR A 211 4.26 5.62 -5.94
C THR A 211 4.38 4.15 -5.57
N TRP A 212 4.23 3.24 -6.54
CA TRP A 212 4.38 1.79 -6.28
C TRP A 212 5.85 1.37 -6.14
N GLY A 213 6.79 2.12 -6.71
CA GLY A 213 8.22 1.92 -6.50
C GLY A 213 8.69 2.18 -5.07
N LEU A 214 7.92 2.91 -4.25
CA LEU A 214 8.24 3.14 -2.84
C LEU A 214 8.12 1.87 -1.98
N TYR A 215 7.24 0.92 -2.33
CA TYR A 215 7.04 -0.30 -1.56
C TYR A 215 8.28 -1.22 -1.54
N PRO A 216 8.92 -1.57 -2.67
CA PRO A 216 10.15 -2.36 -2.64
C PRO A 216 11.31 -1.61 -1.96
N ILE A 217 11.38 -0.28 -2.02
CA ILE A 217 12.38 0.49 -1.26
C ILE A 217 12.14 0.33 0.24
N ALA A 218 10.90 0.51 0.72
CA ALA A 218 10.54 0.31 2.13
C ALA A 218 10.79 -1.14 2.60
N TYR A 219 10.55 -2.13 1.73
CA TYR A 219 10.84 -3.55 1.98
C TYR A 219 12.33 -3.81 2.20
N ALA A 220 13.20 -3.13 1.45
CA ALA A 220 14.65 -3.34 1.51
C ALA A 220 15.34 -2.60 2.66
N LEU A 221 14.69 -1.61 3.31
CA LEU A 221 15.28 -0.78 4.35
C LEU A 221 15.92 -1.55 5.53
N PRO A 222 15.38 -2.67 6.02
CA PRO A 222 16.02 -3.45 7.07
C PRO A 222 17.46 -3.86 6.77
N GLN A 223 17.83 -3.97 5.49
CA GLN A 223 19.20 -4.30 5.06
C GLN A 223 20.21 -3.17 5.35
N LEU A 224 19.74 -1.94 5.61
CA LEU A 224 20.60 -0.81 6.00
C LEU A 224 20.93 -0.80 7.50
N GLY A 225 20.36 -1.74 8.27
CA GLY A 225 20.58 -1.88 9.70
C GLY A 225 19.32 -1.65 10.54
N PHE A 226 19.37 -2.05 11.80
CA PHE A 226 18.26 -1.94 12.75
C PHE A 226 18.45 -0.70 13.62
N THR A 227 18.04 0.45 13.11
CA THR A 227 18.11 1.75 13.81
C THR A 227 16.74 2.41 13.87
N GLY A 228 16.55 3.31 14.85
CA GLY A 228 15.31 4.06 14.99
C GLY A 228 14.98 4.91 13.75
N ASP A 229 16.00 5.43 13.06
CA ASP A 229 15.79 6.19 11.83
C ASP A 229 15.30 5.31 10.68
N VAL A 230 15.85 4.09 10.53
CA VAL A 230 15.38 3.11 9.55
C VAL A 230 13.91 2.75 9.79
N VAL A 231 13.53 2.53 11.04
CA VAL A 231 12.13 2.27 11.44
C VAL A 231 11.22 3.42 11.03
N VAL A 232 11.56 4.66 11.39
CA VAL A 232 10.74 5.85 11.08
C VAL A 232 10.64 6.09 9.58
N VAL A 233 11.77 6.02 8.86
CA VAL A 233 11.79 6.21 7.39
C VAL A 233 10.97 5.14 6.69
N ARG A 234 11.01 3.89 7.16
CA ARG A 234 10.19 2.79 6.63
C ARG A 234 8.70 3.07 6.77
N GLN A 235 8.25 3.47 7.97
CA GLN A 235 6.85 3.82 8.19
C GLN A 235 6.42 5.03 7.34
N LEU A 236 7.31 6.00 7.17
CA LEU A 236 7.08 7.15 6.30
C LEU A 236 6.91 6.73 4.84
N LEU A 237 7.80 5.90 4.30
CA LEU A 237 7.74 5.43 2.90
C LEU A 237 6.48 4.61 2.64
N PHE A 238 6.12 3.66 3.52
CA PHE A 238 4.87 2.92 3.39
C PHE A 238 3.65 3.85 3.44
N SER A 239 3.65 4.84 4.34
CA SER A 239 2.53 5.77 4.49
C SER A 239 2.39 6.72 3.30
N ILE A 240 3.49 7.24 2.76
CA ILE A 240 3.50 8.03 1.52
C ILE A 240 3.01 7.17 0.35
N ALA A 241 3.50 5.94 0.24
CA ALA A 241 3.06 5.01 -0.80
C ALA A 241 1.56 4.74 -0.71
N ASP A 242 1.03 4.45 0.49
CA ASP A 242 -0.39 4.17 0.71
C ASP A 242 -1.27 5.38 0.40
N ILE A 243 -0.94 6.58 0.89
CA ILE A 243 -1.68 7.81 0.58
C ILE A 243 -1.63 8.09 -0.91
N SER A 244 -0.48 8.00 -1.54
CA SER A 244 -0.31 8.35 -2.95
C SER A 244 -1.01 7.31 -3.85
N SER A 245 -0.75 6.02 -3.67
CA SER A 245 -1.25 4.96 -4.55
C SER A 245 -2.75 4.68 -4.38
N LYS A 246 -3.39 5.15 -3.32
CA LYS A 246 -4.79 4.94 -3.03
C LYS A 246 -5.59 6.24 -3.07
N LEU A 247 -5.30 7.19 -2.17
CA LEU A 247 -6.06 8.43 -2.02
C LEU A 247 -5.82 9.37 -3.21
N ILE A 248 -4.57 9.76 -3.49
CA ILE A 248 -4.25 10.69 -4.58
C ILE A 248 -4.60 10.03 -5.93
N TYR A 249 -4.28 8.76 -6.08
CA TYR A 249 -4.66 7.98 -7.26
C TYR A 249 -6.18 7.96 -7.49
N GLY A 250 -6.98 7.75 -6.44
CA GLY A 250 -8.44 7.79 -6.50
C GLY A 250 -8.97 9.16 -6.95
N ILE A 251 -8.36 10.27 -6.44
CA ILE A 251 -8.69 11.63 -6.89
C ILE A 251 -8.39 11.80 -8.37
N ILE A 252 -7.19 11.38 -8.82
CA ILE A 252 -6.78 11.50 -10.23
C ILE A 252 -7.75 10.76 -11.14
N LEU A 253 -8.10 9.49 -10.82
CA LEU A 253 -9.05 8.73 -11.63
C LEU A 253 -10.46 9.35 -11.61
N SER A 254 -10.95 9.81 -10.47
CA SER A 254 -12.26 10.44 -10.35
C SER A 254 -12.32 11.75 -11.14
N ARG A 255 -11.24 12.56 -11.13
CA ARG A 255 -11.13 13.77 -11.95
C ARG A 255 -11.03 13.47 -13.43
N TYR A 256 -10.33 12.41 -13.80
CA TYR A 256 -10.25 11.98 -15.20
C TYR A 256 -11.64 11.60 -15.74
N VAL A 257 -12.41 10.77 -15.04
CA VAL A 257 -13.73 10.35 -15.49
C VAL A 257 -14.78 11.47 -15.44
N LEU A 258 -14.58 12.49 -14.59
CA LEU A 258 -15.43 13.70 -14.58
C LEU A 258 -15.28 14.54 -15.85
N ARG A 259 -14.09 14.47 -16.48
CA ARG A 259 -13.79 15.23 -17.71
C ARG A 259 -14.07 14.42 -18.99
N ARG A 260 -14.36 13.12 -18.83
CA ARG A 260 -14.65 12.20 -19.93
C ARG A 260 -16.15 12.12 -20.26
#